data_cc117bb70cf7c2fca725542558fdb38d
#
_entry.id   cc117bb70cf7c2fca725542558fdb38d
#
_cell.length_a   1.000
_cell.length_b   1.000
_cell.length_c   1.000
_cell.angle_alpha   90.00
_cell.angle_beta   90.00
_cell.angle_gamma   90.00
#
_symmetry.space_group_name_H-M   'P 1'
#
loop_
_entity.id
_entity.type
_entity.pdbx_description
1 polymer ?
#
loop_
_entity_poly.entity_id
_entity_poly.type
_entity_poly.pdbx_seq_one_letter_code
_entity_poly.pdbx_strand_id
1 'polypeptide(L)'
;SMGSFNTFRLLSDFTGPMSKDKKLLYRLNLGYQNTDGFRDLQFNKNIVVAPSFSFIPNEKTRLNLDVVYQDNKGRLDRGQAVFGDGDLYSTPITTSLSAENDYLNEQNLNVTLSFQHKFNEHISFNSSYMNSGYDEDLLEHRTANNFLALGDGSYDITKVAMRVFNRKRSWNNQNFTNYLNVDFNLGAIENKLLVGYDYFQQELEPGGSQLEANAYLLKNGKATNSFSVAKKDNYVLDENGNPVANVAPFDLTSTNGNAMRDMSNYVYGIRNYDRYKQTGNGIYLQNQFQYKKFNLLVGLRYDDFTDYLNYETAEEEKISQDKFIPRIGMVYKLKPNVNFYGTWVKGYQPQTATTINNPEAGGPFDPLTSELFEAGIKTEWF
;
A
#
# COMPACT_ATOMS: atom_id res chain seq x y z
N SER A 1 -16.12 -13.92 -17.95
CA SER A 1 -16.22 -12.78 -18.88
C SER A 1 -15.00 -12.71 -19.77
N MET A 2 -15.17 -12.14 -20.94
CA MET A 2 -14.13 -11.85 -21.92
C MET A 2 -14.24 -10.37 -22.30
N GLY A 3 -13.13 -9.73 -22.63
CA GLY A 3 -13.10 -8.30 -22.97
C GLY A 3 -11.92 -7.93 -23.89
N SER A 4 -11.80 -6.63 -24.15
CA SER A 4 -10.66 -6.08 -24.91
C SER A 4 -9.33 -6.40 -24.23
N PHE A 5 -8.23 -6.26 -24.95
CA PHE A 5 -6.86 -6.56 -24.49
C PHE A 5 -6.72 -8.00 -23.97
N ASN A 6 -7.24 -8.97 -24.72
CA ASN A 6 -7.19 -10.41 -24.39
C ASN A 6 -7.68 -10.72 -22.95
N THR A 7 -8.59 -9.87 -22.42
CA THR A 7 -9.09 -10.06 -21.06
C THR A 7 -9.94 -11.33 -20.99
N PHE A 8 -9.52 -12.24 -20.12
CA PHE A 8 -10.29 -13.40 -19.72
C PHE A 8 -10.40 -13.43 -18.20
N ARG A 9 -11.62 -13.55 -17.67
CA ARG A 9 -11.88 -13.62 -16.23
C ARG A 9 -12.87 -14.75 -15.91
N LEU A 10 -12.49 -15.58 -14.95
CA LEU A 10 -13.32 -16.64 -14.36
C LEU A 10 -13.45 -16.41 -12.87
N LEU A 11 -14.69 -16.44 -12.37
CA LEU A 11 -15.00 -16.39 -10.95
C LEU A 11 -15.89 -17.56 -10.59
N SER A 12 -15.63 -18.17 -9.44
CA SER A 12 -16.46 -19.25 -8.89
C SER A 12 -16.68 -19.01 -7.40
N ASP A 13 -17.87 -19.31 -6.92
CA ASP A 13 -18.27 -19.16 -5.52
C ASP A 13 -19.03 -20.42 -5.10
N PHE A 14 -18.49 -21.11 -4.11
CA PHE A 14 -19.09 -22.30 -3.52
C PHE A 14 -19.35 -22.04 -2.04
N THR A 15 -20.57 -22.29 -1.58
CA THR A 15 -20.93 -22.06 -0.18
C THR A 15 -21.93 -23.10 0.29
N GLY A 16 -21.87 -23.43 1.57
CA GLY A 16 -22.82 -24.37 2.15
C GLY A 16 -22.45 -24.78 3.57
N PRO A 17 -23.30 -25.61 4.18
CA PRO A 17 -23.00 -26.23 5.46
C PRO A 17 -22.01 -27.41 5.31
N MET A 18 -21.02 -27.50 6.20
CA MET A 18 -20.12 -28.66 6.34
C MET A 18 -20.64 -29.66 7.38
N SER A 19 -21.52 -29.23 8.29
CA SER A 19 -22.11 -30.09 9.32
C SER A 19 -23.63 -30.23 9.12
N LYS A 20 -24.19 -31.38 9.52
CA LYS A 20 -25.63 -31.64 9.41
C LYS A 20 -26.47 -30.67 10.24
N ASP A 21 -25.97 -30.22 11.38
CA ASP A 21 -26.61 -29.24 12.27
C ASP A 21 -26.38 -27.78 11.81
N LYS A 22 -25.72 -27.58 10.65
CA LYS A 22 -25.40 -26.26 10.04
C LYS A 22 -24.62 -25.31 10.93
N LYS A 23 -23.91 -25.81 11.93
CA LYS A 23 -23.07 -24.99 12.81
C LYS A 23 -21.72 -24.69 12.20
N LEU A 24 -21.25 -25.52 11.27
CA LEU A 24 -20.03 -25.29 10.50
C LEU A 24 -20.40 -24.99 9.05
N LEU A 25 -20.05 -23.80 8.61
CA LEU A 25 -20.31 -23.32 7.24
C LEU A 25 -18.99 -23.06 6.54
N TYR A 26 -18.98 -23.18 5.22
CA TYR A 26 -17.85 -22.78 4.40
C TYR A 26 -18.29 -21.88 3.24
N ARG A 27 -17.34 -21.09 2.75
CA ARG A 27 -17.41 -20.43 1.45
C ARG A 27 -16.04 -20.52 0.79
N LEU A 28 -16.00 -20.82 -0.50
CA LEU A 28 -14.78 -20.83 -1.29
C LEU A 28 -14.99 -19.94 -2.51
N ASN A 29 -14.26 -18.83 -2.57
CA ASN A 29 -14.20 -18.00 -3.74
C ASN A 29 -12.91 -18.29 -4.50
N LEU A 30 -13.04 -18.51 -5.83
CA LEU A 30 -11.93 -18.69 -6.74
C LEU A 30 -11.99 -17.62 -7.82
N GLY A 31 -10.87 -17.00 -8.09
CA GLY A 31 -10.75 -16.00 -9.14
C GLY A 31 -9.52 -16.27 -10.01
N TYR A 32 -9.70 -16.14 -11.31
CA TYR A 32 -8.62 -16.11 -12.28
C TYR A 32 -8.88 -14.96 -13.24
N GLN A 33 -7.87 -14.15 -13.50
CA GLN A 33 -7.90 -13.13 -14.53
C GLN A 33 -6.57 -13.12 -15.29
N ASN A 34 -6.65 -13.01 -16.61
CA ASN A 34 -5.52 -12.70 -17.47
C ASN A 34 -5.94 -11.56 -18.39
N THR A 35 -5.12 -10.53 -18.52
CA THR A 35 -5.39 -9.38 -19.37
C THR A 35 -4.09 -8.76 -19.84
N ASP A 36 -4.06 -8.28 -21.08
CA ASP A 36 -2.99 -7.41 -21.57
C ASP A 36 -3.33 -5.95 -21.23
N GLY A 37 -2.33 -5.09 -21.20
CA GLY A 37 -2.52 -3.65 -21.10
C GLY A 37 -2.70 -3.02 -22.49
N PHE A 38 -3.08 -1.74 -22.54
CA PHE A 38 -3.07 -0.97 -23.78
C PHE A 38 -1.66 -0.50 -24.18
N ARG A 39 -0.71 -0.53 -23.23
CA ARG A 39 0.71 -0.27 -23.51
C ARG A 39 1.44 -1.55 -23.92
N ASP A 40 2.48 -1.37 -24.71
CA ASP A 40 3.31 -2.46 -25.20
C ASP A 40 3.88 -3.30 -24.05
N LEU A 41 3.85 -4.62 -24.20
CA LEU A 41 4.31 -5.62 -23.22
C LEU A 41 3.56 -5.66 -21.87
N GLN A 42 2.61 -4.78 -21.61
CA GLN A 42 1.90 -4.77 -20.33
C GLN A 42 0.90 -5.92 -20.28
N PHE A 43 0.97 -6.69 -19.21
CA PHE A 43 0.01 -7.75 -18.91
C PHE A 43 -0.16 -7.90 -17.38
N ASN A 44 -1.27 -8.49 -16.98
CA ASN A 44 -1.53 -8.88 -15.62
C ASN A 44 -2.26 -10.22 -15.57
N LYS A 45 -1.69 -11.17 -14.84
CA LYS A 45 -2.27 -12.47 -14.53
C LYS A 45 -2.46 -12.59 -13.04
N ASN A 46 -3.69 -12.78 -12.60
CA ASN A 46 -4.06 -12.81 -11.19
C ASN A 46 -4.81 -14.11 -10.87
N ILE A 47 -4.42 -14.77 -9.78
CA ILE A 47 -5.11 -15.92 -9.19
C ILE A 47 -5.49 -15.54 -7.77
N VAL A 48 -6.75 -15.78 -7.40
CA VAL A 48 -7.25 -15.58 -6.04
C VAL A 48 -7.89 -16.88 -5.56
N VAL A 49 -7.50 -17.31 -4.35
CA VAL A 49 -8.12 -18.43 -3.63
C VAL A 49 -8.51 -17.93 -2.25
N ALA A 50 -9.81 -17.87 -1.96
CA ALA A 50 -10.32 -17.29 -0.73
C ALA A 50 -11.33 -18.21 -0.03
N PRO A 51 -10.85 -19.22 0.75
CA PRO A 51 -11.70 -20.00 1.62
C PRO A 51 -12.07 -19.24 2.90
N SER A 52 -13.30 -19.41 3.35
CA SER A 52 -13.83 -18.91 4.61
C SER A 52 -14.57 -20.03 5.35
N PHE A 53 -14.39 -20.08 6.66
CA PHE A 53 -15.08 -21.00 7.54
C PHE A 53 -15.77 -20.25 8.68
N SER A 54 -17.03 -20.59 8.95
CA SER A 54 -17.77 -20.03 10.07
C SER A 54 -18.24 -21.15 10.99
N PHE A 55 -17.87 -21.08 12.26
CA PHE A 55 -18.36 -21.95 13.30
C PHE A 55 -19.32 -21.18 14.22
N ILE A 56 -20.58 -21.63 14.27
CA ILE A 56 -21.69 -21.01 14.99
C ILE A 56 -22.27 -22.05 15.95
N PRO A 57 -21.61 -22.31 17.10
CA PRO A 57 -22.07 -23.36 18.02
C PRO A 57 -23.44 -23.07 18.62
N ASN A 58 -23.82 -21.79 18.74
CA ASN A 58 -25.11 -21.30 19.22
C ASN A 58 -25.37 -19.87 18.71
N GLU A 59 -26.54 -19.31 19.00
CA GLU A 59 -26.95 -17.98 18.54
C GLU A 59 -26.09 -16.82 19.11
N LYS A 60 -25.35 -17.08 20.18
CA LYS A 60 -24.54 -16.05 20.87
C LYS A 60 -23.09 -16.03 20.42
N THR A 61 -22.59 -17.12 19.82
CA THR A 61 -21.16 -17.27 19.53
C THR A 61 -20.92 -17.54 18.06
N ARG A 62 -19.98 -16.80 17.48
CA ARG A 62 -19.48 -17.02 16.13
C ARG A 62 -17.96 -16.91 16.10
N LEU A 63 -17.32 -17.87 15.42
CA LEU A 63 -15.92 -17.88 15.08
C LEU A 63 -15.80 -17.94 13.56
N ASN A 64 -15.03 -17.05 12.95
CA ASN A 64 -14.75 -17.09 11.52
C ASN A 64 -13.24 -17.18 11.29
N LEU A 65 -12.87 -17.99 10.31
CA LEU A 65 -11.54 -18.03 9.73
C LEU A 65 -11.67 -17.68 8.25
N ASP A 66 -11.05 -16.59 7.85
CA ASP A 66 -11.00 -16.14 6.47
C ASP A 66 -9.55 -16.17 5.99
N VAL A 67 -9.32 -16.81 4.85
CA VAL A 67 -8.00 -16.86 4.20
C VAL A 67 -8.16 -16.28 2.80
N VAL A 68 -7.26 -15.38 2.41
CA VAL A 68 -7.17 -14.87 1.05
C VAL A 68 -5.73 -15.03 0.57
N TYR A 69 -5.53 -15.89 -0.41
CA TYR A 69 -4.28 -16.01 -1.14
C TYR A 69 -4.44 -15.38 -2.51
N GLN A 70 -3.48 -14.55 -2.90
CA GLN A 70 -3.41 -13.92 -4.21
C GLN A 70 -2.00 -14.07 -4.78
N ASP A 71 -1.90 -14.56 -6.02
CA ASP A 71 -0.68 -14.58 -6.84
C ASP A 71 -0.91 -13.69 -8.05
N ASN A 72 -0.13 -12.62 -8.15
CA ASN A 72 -0.18 -11.65 -9.23
C ASN A 72 1.13 -11.66 -10.00
N LYS A 73 1.05 -11.85 -11.33
CA LYS A 73 2.19 -11.81 -12.25
C LYS A 73 1.92 -10.81 -13.35
N GLY A 74 2.86 -9.90 -13.58
CA GLY A 74 2.68 -8.86 -14.57
C GLY A 74 3.96 -8.11 -14.87
N ARG A 75 3.80 -6.91 -15.39
CA ARG A 75 4.83 -5.89 -15.50
C ARG A 75 4.36 -4.61 -14.85
N LEU A 76 5.29 -3.90 -14.23
CA LEU A 76 4.99 -2.63 -13.58
C LEU A 76 4.84 -1.53 -14.63
N ASP A 77 3.61 -1.03 -14.79
CA ASP A 77 3.35 0.11 -15.67
C ASP A 77 3.56 1.42 -14.91
N ARG A 78 4.62 2.15 -15.25
CA ARG A 78 4.93 3.47 -14.67
C ARG A 78 4.21 4.62 -15.35
N GLY A 79 3.39 4.31 -16.36
CA GLY A 79 2.88 5.32 -17.25
C GLY A 79 3.93 5.77 -18.27
N GLN A 80 3.59 6.78 -19.04
CA GLN A 80 4.45 7.33 -20.08
C GLN A 80 4.96 8.71 -19.64
N ALA A 81 6.28 8.92 -19.76
CA ALA A 81 6.84 10.26 -19.66
C ALA A 81 6.57 11.04 -20.97
N VAL A 82 6.57 12.35 -20.86
CA VAL A 82 6.52 13.24 -22.03
C VAL A 82 7.91 13.27 -22.67
N PHE A 83 7.98 12.96 -23.95
CA PHE A 83 9.21 12.94 -24.74
C PHE A 83 9.24 14.05 -25.80
N GLY A 84 10.37 14.18 -26.51
CA GLY A 84 10.53 15.19 -27.56
C GLY A 84 10.50 16.61 -27.01
N ASP A 85 9.78 17.49 -27.69
CA ASP A 85 9.67 18.92 -27.38
C ASP A 85 8.70 19.24 -26.22
N GLY A 86 8.36 18.23 -25.39
CA GLY A 86 7.38 18.40 -24.31
C GLY A 86 5.93 18.20 -24.75
N ASP A 87 5.71 17.73 -25.98
CA ASP A 87 4.39 17.40 -26.51
C ASP A 87 3.93 16.02 -26.03
N LEU A 88 2.73 15.96 -25.45
CA LEU A 88 2.08 14.72 -25.03
C LEU A 88 1.88 13.70 -26.17
N TYR A 89 1.84 14.17 -27.41
CA TYR A 89 1.61 13.36 -28.61
C TYR A 89 2.89 12.99 -29.36
N SER A 90 4.07 13.32 -28.82
CA SER A 90 5.38 13.04 -29.43
C SER A 90 5.68 11.56 -29.60
N THR A 91 5.02 10.70 -28.80
CA THR A 91 5.09 9.24 -28.90
C THR A 91 3.69 8.61 -28.82
N PRO A 92 3.46 7.43 -29.42
CA PRO A 92 2.20 6.71 -29.28
C PRO A 92 1.84 6.47 -27.82
N ILE A 93 0.56 6.57 -27.45
CA ILE A 93 0.06 6.29 -26.11
C ILE A 93 0.35 4.86 -25.65
N THR A 94 0.57 3.96 -26.60
CA THR A 94 0.91 2.56 -26.34
C THR A 94 2.37 2.36 -25.94
N THR A 95 3.23 3.37 -26.09
CA THR A 95 4.66 3.25 -25.79
C THR A 95 4.88 2.87 -24.33
N SER A 96 5.63 1.79 -24.11
CA SER A 96 6.14 1.36 -22.80
C SER A 96 7.66 1.32 -22.87
N LEU A 97 8.33 1.72 -21.78
CA LEU A 97 9.80 1.61 -21.66
C LEU A 97 10.25 0.27 -21.10
N SER A 98 9.33 -0.63 -20.79
CA SER A 98 9.62 -1.98 -20.30
C SER A 98 10.35 -2.82 -21.33
N ALA A 99 11.18 -3.75 -20.88
CA ALA A 99 11.81 -4.77 -21.70
C ALA A 99 11.04 -6.11 -21.60
N GLU A 100 11.24 -7.01 -22.58
CA GLU A 100 10.58 -8.33 -22.59
C GLU A 100 10.91 -9.18 -21.35
N ASN A 101 12.09 -9.03 -20.76
CA ASN A 101 12.50 -9.74 -19.56
C ASN A 101 12.04 -9.08 -18.25
N ASP A 102 11.34 -7.94 -18.30
CA ASP A 102 10.78 -7.33 -17.10
C ASP A 102 9.61 -8.13 -16.55
N TYR A 103 9.52 -8.15 -15.24
CA TYR A 103 8.41 -8.80 -14.53
C TYR A 103 8.14 -8.14 -13.16
N LEU A 104 6.93 -8.34 -12.69
CA LEU A 104 6.51 -8.10 -11.31
C LEU A 104 5.74 -9.34 -10.84
N ASN A 105 6.29 -10.05 -9.87
CA ASN A 105 5.63 -11.15 -9.19
C ASN A 105 5.33 -10.72 -7.76
N GLU A 106 4.05 -10.81 -7.39
CA GLU A 106 3.57 -10.46 -6.07
C GLU A 106 2.73 -11.59 -5.50
N GLN A 107 2.98 -11.94 -4.26
CA GLN A 107 2.16 -12.90 -3.52
C GLN A 107 1.64 -12.25 -2.25
N ASN A 108 0.35 -12.40 -2.00
CA ASN A 108 -0.31 -11.93 -0.79
C ASN A 108 -0.99 -13.11 -0.11
N LEU A 109 -0.77 -13.25 1.19
CA LEU A 109 -1.49 -14.18 2.05
C LEU A 109 -2.07 -13.42 3.23
N ASN A 110 -3.40 -13.33 3.29
CA ASN A 110 -4.09 -12.74 4.43
C ASN A 110 -4.86 -13.85 5.17
N VAL A 111 -4.65 -13.94 6.47
CA VAL A 111 -5.37 -14.86 7.37
C VAL A 111 -6.03 -14.02 8.45
N THR A 112 -7.35 -14.08 8.54
CA THR A 112 -8.13 -13.38 9.56
C THR A 112 -8.90 -14.36 10.40
N LEU A 113 -8.72 -14.31 11.72
CA LEU A 113 -9.51 -15.03 12.72
C LEU A 113 -10.37 -14.03 13.47
N SER A 114 -11.70 -14.21 13.43
CA SER A 114 -12.66 -13.33 14.11
C SER A 114 -13.49 -14.11 15.09
N PHE A 115 -13.70 -13.57 16.27
CA PHE A 115 -14.53 -14.10 17.33
C PHE A 115 -15.54 -13.07 17.77
N GLN A 116 -16.81 -13.48 17.88
CA GLN A 116 -17.90 -12.68 18.43
C GLN A 116 -18.65 -13.51 19.46
N HIS A 117 -18.90 -12.89 20.63
CA HIS A 117 -19.73 -13.48 21.66
C HIS A 117 -20.70 -12.46 22.28
N LYS A 118 -21.98 -12.83 22.34
CA LYS A 118 -23.03 -12.07 23.03
C LYS A 118 -23.24 -12.68 24.41
N PHE A 119 -22.80 -12.01 25.47
CA PHE A 119 -23.08 -12.44 26.84
C PHE A 119 -24.57 -12.40 27.14
N ASN A 120 -25.23 -11.33 26.70
CA ASN A 120 -26.66 -11.09 26.77
C ASN A 120 -27.08 -10.11 25.64
N GLU A 121 -28.32 -9.59 25.69
CA GLU A 121 -28.84 -8.65 24.71
C GLU A 121 -28.16 -7.28 24.76
N HIS A 122 -27.46 -6.97 25.85
CA HIS A 122 -26.84 -5.67 26.12
C HIS A 122 -25.33 -5.69 26.01
N ILE A 123 -24.69 -6.84 26.12
CA ILE A 123 -23.22 -6.93 26.19
C ILE A 123 -22.72 -7.92 25.14
N SER A 124 -21.84 -7.43 24.27
CA SER A 124 -21.14 -8.27 23.29
C SER A 124 -19.64 -7.95 23.23
N PHE A 125 -18.85 -8.99 23.04
CA PHE A 125 -17.40 -8.91 22.82
C PHE A 125 -17.07 -9.33 21.41
N ASN A 126 -16.16 -8.59 20.78
CA ASN A 126 -15.63 -8.88 19.44
C ASN A 126 -14.11 -8.85 19.50
N SER A 127 -13.49 -9.81 18.84
CA SER A 127 -12.04 -9.92 18.69
C SER A 127 -11.71 -10.31 17.27
N SER A 128 -10.68 -9.70 16.70
CA SER A 128 -10.17 -10.05 15.38
C SER A 128 -8.65 -10.00 15.39
N TYR A 129 -8.03 -11.05 14.86
CA TYR A 129 -6.61 -11.08 14.55
C TYR A 129 -6.44 -11.27 13.06
N MET A 130 -5.59 -10.47 12.44
CA MET A 130 -5.21 -10.58 11.04
C MET A 130 -3.70 -10.64 10.92
N ASN A 131 -3.21 -11.60 10.13
CA ASN A 131 -1.84 -11.63 9.62
C ASN A 131 -1.88 -11.49 8.10
N SER A 132 -1.06 -10.58 7.55
CA SER A 132 -0.94 -10.30 6.13
C SER A 132 0.51 -10.33 5.69
N GLY A 133 0.88 -11.34 4.92
CA GLY A 133 2.17 -11.47 4.25
C GLY A 133 2.11 -10.90 2.82
N TYR A 134 3.15 -10.21 2.40
CA TYR A 134 3.35 -9.72 1.04
C TYR A 134 4.77 -9.97 0.59
N ASP A 135 4.93 -10.70 -0.52
CA ASP A 135 6.21 -10.97 -1.18
C ASP A 135 6.26 -10.33 -2.56
N GLU A 136 7.37 -9.66 -2.87
CA GLU A 136 7.61 -9.00 -4.15
C GLU A 136 8.94 -9.46 -4.74
N ASP A 137 8.91 -9.83 -6.03
CA ASP A 137 10.08 -10.04 -6.89
C ASP A 137 9.87 -9.23 -8.19
N LEU A 138 10.66 -8.17 -8.35
CA LEU A 138 10.55 -7.19 -9.43
C LEU A 138 11.84 -7.12 -10.23
N LEU A 139 11.75 -7.22 -11.54
CA LEU A 139 12.73 -6.73 -12.50
C LEU A 139 12.09 -5.66 -13.38
N GLU A 140 12.69 -4.48 -13.42
CA GLU A 140 12.12 -3.31 -14.11
C GLU A 140 13.21 -2.51 -14.84
N HIS A 141 13.09 -2.38 -16.16
CA HIS A 141 13.75 -1.34 -16.93
C HIS A 141 12.88 -0.08 -16.94
N ARG A 142 13.46 1.05 -16.61
CA ARG A 142 12.75 2.33 -16.57
C ARG A 142 13.65 3.51 -16.92
N THR A 143 13.05 4.63 -17.23
CA THR A 143 13.80 5.87 -17.50
C THR A 143 14.68 6.30 -16.30
N ALA A 144 15.86 6.83 -16.61
CA ALA A 144 16.70 7.60 -15.69
C ALA A 144 16.23 9.07 -15.58
N ASN A 145 15.01 9.36 -16.03
CA ASN A 145 14.35 10.68 -16.06
C ASN A 145 15.02 11.70 -16.97
N ASN A 146 15.68 11.24 -18.03
CA ASN A 146 16.27 12.12 -19.03
C ASN A 146 16.46 11.38 -20.39
N PHE A 147 16.72 12.15 -21.45
CA PHE A 147 17.24 11.62 -22.70
C PHE A 147 18.72 11.21 -22.56
N LEU A 148 19.24 10.50 -23.57
CA LEU A 148 20.62 10.05 -23.58
C LEU A 148 21.55 11.27 -23.68
N ALA A 149 22.43 11.48 -22.70
CA ALA A 149 23.34 12.60 -22.66
C ALA A 149 24.47 12.45 -23.69
N LEU A 150 24.87 13.55 -24.32
CA LEU A 150 26.03 13.69 -25.18
C LEU A 150 27.18 14.37 -24.44
N GLY A 151 28.40 14.20 -24.96
CA GLY A 151 29.62 14.63 -24.28
C GLY A 151 29.82 16.16 -24.16
N ASP A 152 29.04 16.95 -24.85
CA ASP A 152 28.96 18.41 -24.78
C ASP A 152 27.87 18.92 -23.80
N GLY A 153 27.09 18.00 -23.22
CA GLY A 153 25.99 18.30 -22.30
C GLY A 153 24.64 18.44 -22.98
N SER A 154 24.56 18.34 -24.29
CA SER A 154 23.30 18.21 -25.03
C SER A 154 22.74 16.77 -24.91
N TYR A 155 21.59 16.50 -25.51
CA TYR A 155 20.90 15.22 -25.45
C TYR A 155 20.54 14.69 -26.83
N ASP A 156 20.67 13.40 -27.03
CA ASP A 156 20.03 12.67 -28.13
C ASP A 156 18.56 12.44 -27.76
N ILE A 157 17.67 13.29 -28.25
CA ILE A 157 16.24 13.26 -27.94
C ILE A 157 15.49 12.08 -28.56
N THR A 158 16.15 11.30 -29.43
CA THR A 158 15.59 10.05 -29.98
C THR A 158 15.79 8.87 -29.03
N LYS A 159 16.59 9.02 -27.98
CA LYS A 159 16.91 7.96 -27.04
C LYS A 159 16.71 8.38 -25.60
N VAL A 160 16.09 7.49 -24.83
CA VAL A 160 15.88 7.67 -23.38
C VAL A 160 16.98 6.96 -22.62
N ALA A 161 17.63 7.67 -21.71
CA ALA A 161 18.56 7.05 -20.75
C ALA A 161 17.79 6.11 -19.81
N MET A 162 18.25 4.87 -19.69
CA MET A 162 17.57 3.81 -18.94
C MET A 162 18.36 3.41 -17.69
N ARG A 163 17.66 2.90 -16.70
CA ARG A 163 18.16 2.25 -15.49
C ARG A 163 17.36 1.00 -15.19
N VAL A 164 17.93 0.10 -14.38
CA VAL A 164 17.28 -1.15 -13.98
C VAL A 164 17.17 -1.25 -12.49
N PHE A 165 16.05 -1.80 -12.03
CA PHE A 165 15.86 -2.27 -10.66
C PHE A 165 15.54 -3.77 -10.68
N ASN A 166 16.27 -4.51 -9.85
CA ASN A 166 15.90 -5.87 -9.48
C ASN A 166 15.73 -5.87 -7.96
N ARG A 167 14.49 -5.99 -7.49
CA ARG A 167 14.12 -5.82 -6.09
C ARG A 167 13.37 -7.04 -5.56
N LYS A 168 13.80 -7.51 -4.39
CA LYS A 168 13.10 -8.53 -3.61
C LYS A 168 12.84 -8.02 -2.22
N ARG A 169 11.63 -8.20 -1.72
CA ARG A 169 11.27 -7.83 -0.36
C ARG A 169 10.02 -8.58 0.10
N SER A 170 9.97 -8.81 1.41
CA SER A 170 8.82 -9.43 2.08
C SER A 170 8.37 -8.57 3.24
N TRP A 171 7.07 -8.38 3.38
CA TRP A 171 6.44 -7.67 4.48
C TRP A 171 5.53 -8.60 5.26
N ASN A 172 5.56 -8.48 6.58
CA ASN A 172 4.61 -9.11 7.48
C ASN A 172 3.86 -8.04 8.29
N ASN A 173 2.54 -8.09 8.23
CA ASN A 173 1.68 -7.16 8.97
C ASN A 173 0.77 -7.97 9.88
N GLN A 174 0.65 -7.53 11.14
CA GLN A 174 -0.24 -8.13 12.12
C GLN A 174 -1.16 -7.05 12.68
N ASN A 175 -2.44 -7.38 12.81
CA ASN A 175 -3.42 -6.50 13.42
C ASN A 175 -4.25 -7.30 14.42
N PHE A 176 -4.50 -6.72 15.58
CA PHE A 176 -5.32 -7.29 16.61
C PHE A 176 -6.28 -6.23 17.14
N THR A 177 -7.57 -6.48 16.99
CA THR A 177 -8.64 -5.57 17.40
C THR A 177 -9.57 -6.27 18.37
N ASN A 178 -9.84 -5.63 19.52
CA ASN A 178 -10.77 -6.14 20.51
C ASN A 178 -11.69 -5.02 20.96
N TYR A 179 -12.97 -5.29 21.07
CA TYR A 179 -13.88 -4.32 21.63
C TYR A 179 -15.09 -4.96 22.30
N LEU A 180 -15.56 -4.26 23.33
CA LEU A 180 -16.78 -4.56 24.07
C LEU A 180 -17.83 -3.51 23.72
N ASN A 181 -19.02 -3.96 23.35
CA ASN A 181 -20.21 -3.11 23.27
C ASN A 181 -21.09 -3.34 24.49
N VAL A 182 -21.57 -2.24 25.07
CA VAL A 182 -22.47 -2.27 26.22
C VAL A 182 -23.62 -1.29 25.98
N ASP A 183 -24.82 -1.81 25.84
CA ASP A 183 -26.07 -1.02 25.71
C ASP A 183 -26.74 -0.93 27.08
N PHE A 184 -27.02 0.28 27.57
CA PHE A 184 -27.66 0.50 28.86
C PHE A 184 -28.44 1.81 28.89
N ASN A 185 -29.38 1.92 29.83
CA ASN A 185 -30.19 3.11 30.01
C ASN A 185 -29.88 3.79 31.33
N LEU A 186 -29.72 5.11 31.30
CA LEU A 186 -29.65 5.98 32.49
C LEU A 186 -30.93 6.84 32.52
N GLY A 187 -31.95 6.35 33.19
CA GLY A 187 -33.28 6.96 33.12
C GLY A 187 -33.85 6.93 31.69
N ALA A 188 -34.12 8.12 31.14
CA ALA A 188 -34.62 8.26 29.76
C ALA A 188 -33.52 8.38 28.70
N ILE A 189 -32.26 8.24 29.06
CA ILE A 189 -31.12 8.34 28.15
C ILE A 189 -30.67 6.91 27.78
N GLU A 190 -30.76 6.56 26.49
CA GLU A 190 -30.22 5.34 25.95
C GLU A 190 -28.72 5.56 25.69
N ASN A 191 -27.87 4.59 26.08
CA ASN A 191 -26.43 4.64 25.91
C ASN A 191 -25.95 3.43 25.13
N LYS A 192 -25.03 3.66 24.16
CA LYS A 192 -24.28 2.62 23.48
C LYS A 192 -22.80 2.88 23.67
N LEU A 193 -22.21 2.16 24.61
CA LEU A 193 -20.81 2.31 24.98
C LEU A 193 -19.97 1.30 24.20
N LEU A 194 -18.88 1.77 23.60
CA LEU A 194 -17.83 0.98 22.96
C LEU A 194 -16.51 1.22 23.71
N VAL A 195 -15.87 0.16 24.16
CA VAL A 195 -14.51 0.18 24.71
C VAL A 195 -13.66 -0.77 23.89
N GLY A 196 -12.51 -0.32 23.43
CA GLY A 196 -11.70 -1.17 22.58
C GLY A 196 -10.21 -0.94 22.71
N TYR A 197 -9.47 -1.92 22.18
CA TYR A 197 -8.02 -1.93 22.08
C TYR A 197 -7.63 -2.47 20.71
N ASP A 198 -6.73 -1.73 20.01
CA ASP A 198 -6.13 -2.12 18.77
C ASP A 198 -4.62 -2.22 18.92
N TYR A 199 -4.05 -3.21 18.26
CA TYR A 199 -2.61 -3.35 18.06
C TYR A 199 -2.33 -3.57 16.58
N PHE A 200 -1.30 -2.94 16.05
CA PHE A 200 -0.74 -3.32 14.75
C PHE A 200 0.78 -3.44 14.82
N GLN A 201 1.31 -4.28 13.97
CA GLN A 201 2.72 -4.40 13.68
C GLN A 201 2.89 -4.50 12.17
N GLN A 202 3.88 -3.78 11.64
CA GLN A 202 4.38 -3.95 10.28
C GLN A 202 5.87 -4.20 10.34
N GLU A 203 6.34 -5.22 9.64
CA GLU A 203 7.74 -5.61 9.62
C GLU A 203 8.21 -5.89 8.19
N LEU A 204 9.37 -5.33 7.83
CA LEU A 204 10.13 -5.71 6.65
C LEU A 204 11.02 -6.90 7.03
N GLU A 205 10.73 -8.06 6.44
CA GLU A 205 11.46 -9.30 6.73
C GLU A 205 12.92 -9.22 6.27
N PRO A 206 13.84 -9.97 6.93
CA PRO A 206 15.23 -10.00 6.53
C PRO A 206 15.43 -10.62 5.15
N GLY A 207 16.54 -10.24 4.48
CA GLY A 207 16.94 -10.80 3.18
C GLY A 207 16.44 -10.01 1.97
N GLY A 208 15.69 -8.92 2.18
CA GLY A 208 15.31 -8.02 1.09
C GLY A 208 16.53 -7.29 0.51
N SER A 209 16.54 -7.11 -0.81
CA SER A 209 17.60 -6.42 -1.53
C SER A 209 17.10 -5.73 -2.78
N GLN A 210 17.82 -4.71 -3.22
CA GLN A 210 17.64 -4.05 -4.50
C GLN A 210 18.97 -3.90 -5.21
N LEU A 211 19.07 -4.49 -6.39
CA LEU A 211 20.15 -4.25 -7.33
C LEU A 211 19.74 -3.11 -8.25
N GLU A 212 20.61 -2.10 -8.41
CA GLU A 212 20.34 -0.95 -9.25
C GLU A 212 21.45 -0.81 -10.29
N ALA A 213 21.13 -0.93 -11.57
CA ALA A 213 21.99 -0.55 -12.66
C ALA A 213 21.60 0.86 -13.13
N ASN A 214 22.42 1.84 -12.80
CA ASN A 214 22.22 3.23 -13.21
C ASN A 214 22.68 3.47 -14.65
N ALA A 215 22.28 4.60 -15.24
CA ALA A 215 22.35 4.83 -16.70
C ALA A 215 23.75 4.90 -17.28
N TYR A 216 24.74 5.50 -16.60
CA TYR A 216 26.07 5.79 -17.17
C TYR A 216 27.21 5.22 -16.33
N LEU A 217 28.23 4.71 -16.99
CA LEU A 217 29.42 4.15 -16.35
C LEU A 217 30.39 5.24 -15.85
N LEU A 218 30.93 5.02 -14.65
CA LEU A 218 31.98 5.83 -14.07
C LEU A 218 33.31 5.06 -14.09
N LYS A 219 34.46 5.79 -14.22
CA LYS A 219 35.83 5.21 -14.19
C LYS A 219 36.16 4.48 -12.90
N ASN A 220 35.47 4.77 -11.80
CA ASN A 220 35.64 4.11 -10.50
C ASN A 220 34.91 2.76 -10.39
N GLY A 221 34.35 2.24 -11.48
CA GLY A 221 33.62 0.97 -11.51
C GLY A 221 32.17 1.05 -10.99
N LYS A 222 31.65 2.25 -10.74
CA LYS A 222 30.25 2.50 -10.37
C LYS A 222 29.47 3.05 -11.56
N ALA A 223 28.18 3.25 -11.37
CA ALA A 223 27.30 3.89 -12.36
C ALA A 223 26.44 5.01 -11.72
N THR A 224 25.96 5.95 -12.54
CA THR A 224 25.13 7.08 -12.13
C THR A 224 23.98 7.31 -13.11
N ASN A 225 22.89 7.97 -12.67
CA ASN A 225 21.73 8.27 -13.53
C ASN A 225 21.83 9.59 -14.30
N SER A 226 22.80 10.43 -13.99
CA SER A 226 22.96 11.74 -14.65
C SER A 226 24.39 11.92 -15.17
N PHE A 227 24.51 12.70 -16.24
CA PHE A 227 25.79 13.14 -16.76
C PHE A 227 26.03 14.62 -16.42
N SER A 228 27.26 14.99 -16.10
CA SER A 228 27.69 16.35 -15.84
C SER A 228 28.94 16.68 -16.64
N VAL A 229 28.88 17.64 -17.51
CA VAL A 229 30.03 18.14 -18.28
C VAL A 229 31.15 18.63 -17.37
N ALA A 230 30.82 19.30 -16.27
CA ALA A 230 31.79 19.79 -15.31
C ALA A 230 32.56 18.66 -14.58
N LYS A 231 32.06 17.44 -14.62
CA LYS A 231 32.67 16.24 -14.03
C LYS A 231 32.98 15.16 -15.08
N LYS A 232 33.12 15.57 -16.34
CA LYS A 232 33.28 14.67 -17.50
C LYS A 232 34.39 13.65 -17.30
N ASP A 233 35.49 14.01 -16.67
CA ASP A 233 36.65 13.15 -16.42
C ASP A 233 36.33 11.95 -15.50
N ASN A 234 35.21 11.97 -14.76
CA ASN A 234 34.78 10.87 -13.92
C ASN A 234 34.08 9.74 -14.71
N TYR A 235 33.65 10.00 -15.96
CA TYR A 235 32.88 9.06 -16.75
C TYR A 235 33.75 8.22 -17.70
N VAL A 236 33.32 6.99 -17.97
CA VAL A 236 33.81 6.24 -19.12
C VAL A 236 33.22 6.90 -20.36
N LEU A 237 34.08 7.25 -21.32
CA LEU A 237 33.66 7.92 -22.55
C LEU A 237 33.89 7.03 -23.75
N ASP A 238 33.04 7.15 -24.78
CA ASP A 238 33.23 6.54 -26.09
C ASP A 238 34.25 7.33 -26.94
N GLU A 239 34.50 6.86 -28.16
CA GLU A 239 35.42 7.47 -29.13
C GLU A 239 35.01 8.92 -29.50
N ASN A 240 33.72 9.24 -29.40
CA ASN A 240 33.16 10.58 -29.68
C ASN A 240 33.14 11.49 -28.43
N GLY A 241 33.60 10.98 -27.29
CA GLY A 241 33.61 11.71 -26.02
C GLY A 241 32.26 11.78 -25.32
N ASN A 242 31.30 10.91 -25.68
CA ASN A 242 30.02 10.78 -24.99
C ASN A 242 30.13 9.82 -23.80
N PRO A 243 29.32 9.99 -22.75
CA PRO A 243 29.29 9.05 -21.64
C PRO A 243 28.79 7.67 -22.09
N VAL A 244 29.54 6.62 -21.75
CA VAL A 244 29.13 5.24 -22.09
C VAL A 244 27.92 4.86 -21.23
N ALA A 245 26.87 4.39 -21.89
CA ALA A 245 25.68 3.89 -21.24
C ALA A 245 25.99 2.55 -20.53
N ASN A 246 25.65 2.43 -19.26
CA ASN A 246 25.67 1.19 -18.51
C ASN A 246 24.46 0.30 -18.84
N VAL A 247 23.28 0.92 -18.91
CA VAL A 247 22.06 0.27 -19.35
C VAL A 247 21.75 0.75 -20.77
N ALA A 248 21.50 -0.19 -21.69
CA ALA A 248 21.21 0.15 -23.08
C ALA A 248 20.02 1.15 -23.15
N PRO A 249 20.19 2.30 -23.84
CA PRO A 249 19.12 3.29 -23.93
C PRO A 249 17.90 2.73 -24.68
N PHE A 250 16.74 3.28 -24.40
CA PHE A 250 15.53 2.99 -25.14
C PHE A 250 15.48 3.89 -26.37
N ASP A 251 15.43 3.30 -27.56
CA ASP A 251 15.35 4.03 -28.82
C ASP A 251 13.86 4.26 -29.19
N LEU A 252 13.43 5.50 -29.15
CA LEU A 252 12.06 5.93 -29.45
C LEU A 252 11.69 5.77 -30.95
N THR A 253 12.69 5.61 -31.82
CA THR A 253 12.49 5.42 -33.28
C THR A 253 12.46 3.96 -33.69
N SER A 254 12.88 3.06 -32.80
CA SER A 254 12.99 1.63 -33.08
C SER A 254 11.64 0.91 -32.88
N THR A 255 11.28 0.04 -33.80
CA THR A 255 10.16 -0.89 -33.64
C THR A 255 10.44 -2.01 -32.64
N ASN A 256 11.70 -2.21 -32.23
CA ASN A 256 12.15 -3.24 -31.29
C ASN A 256 12.69 -2.64 -29.98
N GLY A 257 12.27 -1.44 -29.61
CA GLY A 257 12.71 -0.77 -28.38
C GLY A 257 12.48 -1.60 -27.10
N ASN A 258 11.46 -2.44 -27.12
CA ASN A 258 11.06 -3.31 -26.02
C ASN A 258 11.70 -4.71 -26.01
N ALA A 259 12.61 -5.03 -26.97
CA ALA A 259 13.23 -6.34 -27.03
C ALA A 259 13.93 -6.73 -25.72
N MET A 260 14.13 -8.04 -25.54
CA MET A 260 14.87 -8.58 -24.40
C MET A 260 16.25 -7.93 -24.27
N ARG A 261 16.60 -7.50 -23.06
CA ARG A 261 17.88 -6.85 -22.75
C ARG A 261 18.90 -7.87 -22.29
N ASP A 262 20.10 -7.82 -22.88
CA ASP A 262 21.27 -8.49 -22.30
C ASP A 262 21.78 -7.68 -21.12
N MET A 263 21.66 -8.25 -19.92
CA MET A 263 22.01 -7.62 -18.65
C MET A 263 23.36 -8.10 -18.11
N SER A 264 24.08 -8.95 -18.86
CA SER A 264 25.33 -9.60 -18.39
C SER A 264 26.46 -8.62 -18.09
N ASN A 265 26.47 -7.48 -18.77
CA ASN A 265 27.50 -6.45 -18.64
C ASN A 265 27.05 -5.24 -17.78
N TYR A 266 25.87 -5.27 -17.18
CA TYR A 266 25.43 -4.16 -16.35
C TYR A 266 26.25 -4.09 -15.05
N VAL A 267 26.72 -2.91 -14.72
CA VAL A 267 27.33 -2.61 -13.43
C VAL A 267 26.22 -2.27 -12.43
N TYR A 268 26.08 -3.13 -11.43
CA TYR A 268 25.08 -2.97 -10.38
C TYR A 268 25.65 -2.36 -9.11
N GLY A 269 24.91 -1.43 -8.51
CA GLY A 269 24.99 -1.11 -7.10
C GLY A 269 24.03 -2.00 -6.32
N ILE A 270 24.39 -2.33 -5.08
CA ILE A 270 23.58 -3.16 -4.19
C ILE A 270 23.07 -2.27 -3.06
N ARG A 271 21.76 -2.34 -2.81
CA ARG A 271 21.12 -1.82 -1.61
C ARG A 271 20.47 -2.99 -0.88
N ASN A 272 20.99 -3.35 0.27
CA ASN A 272 20.29 -4.23 1.20
C ASN A 272 19.25 -3.41 1.95
N TYR A 273 18.09 -4.01 2.22
CA TYR A 273 17.12 -3.40 3.10
C TYR A 273 17.43 -3.80 4.53
N ASP A 274 17.67 -2.79 5.36
CA ASP A 274 17.76 -2.99 6.79
C ASP A 274 16.40 -3.46 7.32
N ARG A 275 16.43 -4.28 8.35
CA ARG A 275 15.21 -4.68 9.01
C ARG A 275 14.48 -3.46 9.54
N TYR A 276 13.18 -3.43 9.33
CA TYR A 276 12.34 -2.32 9.69
C TYR A 276 11.07 -2.83 10.38
N LYS A 277 10.68 -2.17 11.45
CA LYS A 277 9.47 -2.51 12.20
C LYS A 277 8.75 -1.26 12.64
N GLN A 278 7.44 -1.31 12.58
CA GLN A 278 6.54 -0.34 13.21
C GLN A 278 5.55 -1.07 14.09
N THR A 279 5.20 -0.48 15.22
CA THR A 279 4.10 -0.97 16.08
C THR A 279 3.22 0.19 16.48
N GLY A 280 1.95 -0.10 16.70
CA GLY A 280 1.02 0.87 17.26
C GLY A 280 0.03 0.21 18.19
N ASN A 281 -0.31 0.92 19.25
CA ASN A 281 -1.34 0.56 20.23
C ASN A 281 -2.39 1.65 20.28
N GLY A 282 -3.65 1.29 20.30
CA GLY A 282 -4.76 2.22 20.44
C GLY A 282 -5.74 1.74 21.50
N ILE A 283 -6.02 2.58 22.50
CA ILE A 283 -7.10 2.34 23.44
C ILE A 283 -8.17 3.40 23.21
N TYR A 284 -9.42 2.97 23.11
CA TYR A 284 -10.50 3.89 22.82
C TYR A 284 -11.77 3.62 23.63
N LEU A 285 -12.45 4.70 23.92
CA LEU A 285 -13.76 4.74 24.55
C LEU A 285 -14.67 5.64 23.73
N GLN A 286 -15.86 5.16 23.41
CA GLN A 286 -16.88 5.95 22.75
C GLN A 286 -18.23 5.67 23.37
N ASN A 287 -19.04 6.71 23.63
CA ASN A 287 -20.43 6.54 23.98
C ASN A 287 -21.34 7.34 23.06
N GLN A 288 -22.41 6.71 22.64
CA GLN A 288 -23.51 7.35 21.94
C GLN A 288 -24.69 7.48 22.93
N PHE A 289 -25.08 8.71 23.20
CA PHE A 289 -26.22 9.08 24.02
C PHE A 289 -27.42 9.39 23.13
N GLN A 290 -28.54 8.80 23.40
CA GLN A 290 -29.79 9.15 22.74
C GLN A 290 -30.83 9.59 23.76
N TYR A 291 -31.34 10.80 23.58
CA TYR A 291 -32.42 11.34 24.39
C TYR A 291 -33.43 12.05 23.49
N LYS A 292 -34.64 11.49 23.40
CA LYS A 292 -35.72 12.01 22.54
C LYS A 292 -35.21 12.22 21.08
N LYS A 293 -35.12 13.48 20.65
CA LYS A 293 -34.67 13.88 19.30
C LYS A 293 -33.15 14.12 19.19
N PHE A 294 -32.44 14.04 20.29
CA PHE A 294 -30.99 14.25 20.36
C PHE A 294 -30.22 12.95 20.33
N ASN A 295 -29.21 12.89 19.48
CA ASN A 295 -28.14 11.89 19.53
C ASN A 295 -26.83 12.64 19.69
N LEU A 296 -26.03 12.27 20.68
CA LEU A 296 -24.69 12.80 20.93
C LEU A 296 -23.70 11.64 20.96
N LEU A 297 -22.65 11.72 20.18
CA LEU A 297 -21.54 10.78 20.21
C LEU A 297 -20.33 11.51 20.79
N VAL A 298 -19.72 10.92 21.79
CA VAL A 298 -18.44 11.39 22.37
C VAL A 298 -17.46 10.22 22.33
N GLY A 299 -16.29 10.45 21.78
CA GLY A 299 -15.23 9.46 21.70
C GLY A 299 -13.89 10.05 22.08
N LEU A 300 -13.06 9.23 22.71
CA LEU A 300 -11.67 9.52 23.02
C LEU A 300 -10.84 8.30 22.67
N ARG A 301 -9.75 8.53 21.93
CA ARG A 301 -8.76 7.52 21.62
C ARG A 301 -7.38 8.01 22.05
N TYR A 302 -6.60 7.12 22.60
CA TYR A 302 -5.17 7.31 22.82
C TYR A 302 -4.42 6.34 21.91
N ASP A 303 -3.54 6.87 21.06
CA ASP A 303 -2.65 6.10 20.21
C ASP A 303 -1.20 6.27 20.66
N ASP A 304 -0.48 5.18 20.70
CA ASP A 304 0.97 5.08 20.84
C ASP A 304 1.52 4.41 19.60
N PHE A 305 2.53 5.02 18.97
CA PHE A 305 3.19 4.51 17.77
C PHE A 305 4.69 4.48 17.98
N THR A 306 5.33 3.37 17.66
CA THR A 306 6.78 3.23 17.72
C THR A 306 7.33 2.77 16.38
N ASP A 307 8.32 3.50 15.87
CA ASP A 307 9.10 3.19 14.69
C ASP A 307 10.49 2.69 15.12
N TYR A 308 10.93 1.56 14.57
CA TYR A 308 12.21 0.92 14.86
C TYR A 308 13.10 1.02 13.62
N LEU A 309 14.12 1.84 13.68
CA LEU A 309 15.21 1.85 12.69
C LEU A 309 16.24 0.79 13.01
N ASN A 310 16.84 0.18 12.00
CA ASN A 310 17.86 -0.85 12.13
C ASN A 310 17.43 -1.97 13.11
N TYR A 311 16.17 -2.39 12.98
CA TYR A 311 15.54 -3.34 13.89
C TYR A 311 16.37 -4.62 14.05
N GLU A 312 16.58 -5.07 15.31
CA GLU A 312 17.42 -6.22 15.68
C GLU A 312 18.90 -6.11 15.27
N THR A 313 19.44 -4.90 15.15
CA THR A 313 20.88 -4.66 14.99
C THR A 313 21.47 -3.97 16.22
N ALA A 314 22.79 -3.87 16.31
CA ALA A 314 23.47 -3.11 17.38
C ALA A 314 23.17 -1.59 17.31
N GLU A 315 22.67 -1.12 16.20
CA GLU A 315 22.33 0.29 15.92
C GLU A 315 20.81 0.54 15.96
N GLU A 316 20.04 -0.32 16.63
CA GLU A 316 18.60 -0.15 16.74
C GLU A 316 18.25 1.16 17.45
N GLU A 317 17.43 1.96 16.79
CA GLU A 317 16.87 3.20 17.32
C GLU A 317 15.33 3.10 17.35
N LYS A 318 14.73 3.58 18.45
CA LYS A 318 13.26 3.61 18.64
C LYS A 318 12.77 5.04 18.75
N ILE A 319 11.81 5.40 17.91
CA ILE A 319 11.17 6.70 17.97
C ILE A 319 9.68 6.47 18.26
N SER A 320 9.23 6.90 19.42
CA SER A 320 7.84 6.76 19.85
C SER A 320 7.13 8.10 19.81
N GLN A 321 5.86 8.07 19.42
CA GLN A 321 4.95 9.22 19.35
C GLN A 321 3.59 8.78 19.87
N ASP A 322 2.93 9.64 20.64
CA ASP A 322 1.61 9.36 21.19
C ASP A 322 0.65 10.54 21.03
N LYS A 323 -0.64 10.28 21.05
CA LYS A 323 -1.66 11.32 20.93
C LYS A 323 -3.01 10.92 21.51
N PHE A 324 -3.66 11.89 22.17
CA PHE A 324 -5.09 11.84 22.46
C PHE A 324 -5.90 12.45 21.31
N ILE A 325 -6.90 11.69 20.84
CA ILE A 325 -7.71 12.01 19.66
C ILE A 325 -9.19 12.05 20.07
N PRO A 326 -9.70 13.22 20.50
CA PRO A 326 -11.10 13.38 20.82
C PRO A 326 -11.97 13.52 19.56
N ARG A 327 -13.24 13.09 19.67
CA ARG A 327 -14.28 13.33 18.66
C ARG A 327 -15.63 13.56 19.32
N ILE A 328 -16.40 14.46 18.74
CA ILE A 328 -17.77 14.76 19.17
C ILE A 328 -18.64 14.84 17.92
N GLY A 329 -19.79 14.19 17.94
CA GLY A 329 -20.80 14.28 16.89
C GLY A 329 -22.18 14.45 17.50
N MET A 330 -23.00 15.33 16.94
CA MET A 330 -24.36 15.58 17.38
C MET A 330 -25.35 15.52 16.23
N VAL A 331 -26.50 14.92 16.46
CA VAL A 331 -27.62 14.96 15.54
C VAL A 331 -28.89 15.37 16.29
N TYR A 332 -29.60 16.35 15.76
CA TYR A 332 -30.92 16.75 16.23
C TYR A 332 -31.99 16.44 15.17
N LYS A 333 -32.90 15.52 15.48
CA LYS A 333 -34.01 15.10 14.61
C LYS A 333 -35.18 16.10 14.75
N LEU A 334 -35.19 17.13 13.89
CA LEU A 334 -36.28 18.14 13.92
C LEU A 334 -37.63 17.53 13.52
N LYS A 335 -37.62 16.81 12.38
CA LYS A 335 -38.75 16.05 11.83
C LYS A 335 -38.24 14.66 11.40
N PRO A 336 -39.14 13.69 11.11
CA PRO A 336 -38.71 12.39 10.63
C PRO A 336 -37.78 12.44 9.42
N ASN A 337 -37.95 13.44 8.56
CA ASN A 337 -37.23 13.64 7.33
C ASN A 337 -36.29 14.87 7.32
N VAL A 338 -36.04 15.52 8.49
CA VAL A 338 -35.16 16.69 8.60
C VAL A 338 -34.29 16.57 9.85
N ASN A 339 -32.99 16.48 9.65
CA ASN A 339 -32.00 16.36 10.72
C ASN A 339 -30.94 17.45 10.60
N PHE A 340 -30.60 18.09 11.70
CA PHE A 340 -29.40 18.92 11.82
C PHE A 340 -28.28 18.06 12.40
N TYR A 341 -27.06 18.26 11.92
CA TYR A 341 -25.90 17.59 12.48
C TYR A 341 -24.71 18.55 12.62
N GLY A 342 -23.84 18.22 13.53
CA GLY A 342 -22.53 18.85 13.69
C GLY A 342 -21.51 17.83 14.15
N THR A 343 -20.28 17.96 13.71
CA THR A 343 -19.17 17.10 14.16
C THR A 343 -17.91 17.91 14.36
N TRP A 344 -17.12 17.48 15.33
CA TRP A 344 -15.77 17.92 15.57
C TRP A 344 -14.89 16.70 15.78
N VAL A 345 -13.80 16.62 15.04
CA VAL A 345 -12.87 15.50 15.06
C VAL A 345 -11.44 16.01 14.98
N LYS A 346 -10.56 15.50 15.84
CA LYS A 346 -9.11 15.61 15.66
C LYS A 346 -8.57 14.37 14.98
N GLY A 347 -7.60 14.58 14.09
CA GLY A 347 -6.85 13.54 13.42
C GLY A 347 -5.38 13.60 13.82
N TYR A 348 -4.71 12.46 13.71
CA TYR A 348 -3.30 12.28 14.01
C TYR A 348 -2.68 11.31 13.00
N GLN A 349 -1.51 11.66 12.50
CA GLN A 349 -0.71 10.79 11.67
C GLN A 349 0.73 10.80 12.20
N PRO A 350 1.23 9.68 12.73
CA PRO A 350 2.61 9.55 13.16
C PRO A 350 3.54 9.72 11.96
N GLN A 351 4.74 10.27 12.19
CA GLN A 351 5.78 10.37 11.20
C GLN A 351 6.79 9.24 11.38
N THR A 352 7.36 8.76 10.26
CA THR A 352 8.44 7.79 10.34
C THR A 352 9.71 8.42 10.94
N ALA A 353 10.54 7.63 11.57
CA ALA A 353 11.79 8.08 12.16
C ALA A 353 12.70 8.79 11.13
N THR A 354 12.74 8.27 9.90
CA THR A 354 13.49 8.89 8.79
C THR A 354 12.95 10.26 8.38
N THR A 355 11.66 10.52 8.55
CA THR A 355 11.06 11.83 8.29
C THR A 355 11.32 12.80 9.43
N ILE A 356 11.14 12.35 10.68
CA ILE A 356 11.32 13.18 11.88
C ILE A 356 12.74 13.72 11.97
N ASN A 357 13.73 12.87 11.77
CA ASN A 357 15.14 13.19 11.96
C ASN A 357 15.85 13.64 10.67
N ASN A 358 15.12 14.06 9.63
CA ASN A 358 15.73 14.52 8.40
C ASN A 358 16.24 15.97 8.51
N PRO A 359 17.55 16.21 8.73
CA PRO A 359 18.09 17.55 8.88
C PRO A 359 18.07 18.36 7.56
N GLU A 360 18.08 17.68 6.39
CA GLU A 360 18.00 18.33 5.08
C GLU A 360 16.61 18.96 4.83
N ALA A 361 15.59 18.38 5.43
CA ALA A 361 14.22 18.89 5.37
C ALA A 361 13.88 19.87 6.50
N GLY A 362 14.82 20.12 7.44
CA GLY A 362 14.63 21.05 8.56
C GLY A 362 14.03 20.42 9.82
N GLY A 363 14.03 19.06 9.93
CA GLY A 363 13.59 18.37 11.13
C GLY A 363 14.37 18.74 12.42
N PRO A 364 13.92 18.28 13.61
CA PRO A 364 12.87 17.26 13.81
C PRO A 364 11.44 17.81 13.61
N PHE A 365 10.54 16.97 13.11
CA PHE A 365 9.14 17.33 12.88
C PHE A 365 8.21 16.67 13.89
N ASP A 366 7.21 17.42 14.33
CA ASP A 366 6.09 16.86 15.10
C ASP A 366 5.19 15.99 14.20
N PRO A 367 4.42 15.06 14.80
CA PRO A 367 3.40 14.32 14.08
C PRO A 367 2.38 15.27 13.41
N LEU A 368 1.89 14.86 12.25
CA LEU A 368 0.84 15.63 11.59
C LEU A 368 -0.47 15.54 12.39
N THR A 369 -1.09 16.68 12.59
CA THR A 369 -2.41 16.76 13.23
C THR A 369 -3.39 17.47 12.31
N SER A 370 -4.65 17.07 12.37
CA SER A 370 -5.73 17.73 11.66
C SER A 370 -6.90 17.99 12.58
N GLU A 371 -7.72 18.97 12.23
CA GLU A 371 -8.95 19.29 12.93
C GLU A 371 -10.05 19.56 11.92
N LEU A 372 -11.20 18.91 12.12
CA LEU A 372 -12.37 19.07 11.26
C LEU A 372 -13.56 19.55 12.06
N PHE A 373 -14.19 20.61 11.58
CA PHE A 373 -15.50 21.07 12.01
C PHE A 373 -16.45 20.98 10.83
N GLU A 374 -17.58 20.31 11.02
CA GLU A 374 -18.62 20.20 10.01
C GLU A 374 -19.98 20.42 10.65
N ALA A 375 -20.87 21.15 9.97
CA ALA A 375 -22.26 21.29 10.32
C ALA A 375 -23.13 21.26 9.08
N GLY A 376 -24.32 20.66 9.19
CA GLY A 376 -25.20 20.56 8.05
C GLY A 376 -26.62 20.13 8.37
N ILE A 377 -27.42 20.08 7.32
CA ILE A 377 -28.82 19.63 7.36
C ILE A 377 -28.95 18.45 6.40
N LYS A 378 -29.53 17.35 6.89
CA LYS A 378 -29.92 16.21 6.06
C LYS A 378 -31.43 16.19 5.93
N THR A 379 -31.92 16.15 4.68
CA THR A 379 -33.35 16.11 4.35
C THR A 379 -33.62 14.94 3.43
N GLU A 380 -34.74 14.28 3.65
CA GLU A 380 -35.30 13.21 2.81
C GLU A 380 -36.71 13.64 2.41
N TRP A 381 -36.95 13.82 1.12
CA TRP A 381 -38.18 14.38 0.62
C TRP A 381 -39.09 13.38 -0.06
N PHE A 382 -38.68 12.09 -0.19
CA PHE A 382 -39.43 11.01 -0.83
C PHE A 382 -39.27 9.68 -0.09
#